data_9c159e66c0fe056ffff1a4e81655394f
#
_entry.id   9c159e66c0fe056ffff1a4e81655394f
#
_cell.length_a   1.000
_cell.length_b   1.000
_cell.length_c   1.000
_cell.angle_alpha   90.00
_cell.angle_beta   90.00
_cell.angle_gamma   90.00
#
_symmetry.space_group_name_H-M   'P 1'
#
loop_
_entity.id
_entity.type
_entity.pdbx_description
1 polymer ?
#
loop_
_entity_poly.entity_id
_entity_poly.type
_entity_poly.pdbx_seq_one_letter_code
_entity_poly.pdbx_strand_id
1 'polypeptide(L)'
;MRTEPTMFSGKDHVNPRAGAEAAAALWRQAGITDPLAQVDVAEIYVPFSWFEPMWLENLGFAEPGQGWRLTEAGETQIGGALPVNPSGGVLCSNPIGASGLLRFAEAALQVMGKAGAHQVTGARIALGHAYGGGSQYFSMWVVAATP
;
A
#
# COMPACT_ATOMS: atom_id res chain seq x y z
N MET A 1 -11.77 -4.30 -5.96
CA MET A 1 -12.26 -2.99 -5.49
C MET A 1 -13.35 -3.17 -4.45
N ARG A 2 -13.36 -2.34 -3.41
CA ARG A 2 -14.40 -2.26 -2.37
C ARG A 2 -14.76 -0.80 -2.13
N THR A 3 -15.96 -0.56 -1.63
CA THR A 3 -16.47 0.80 -1.40
C THR A 3 -17.20 0.90 -0.08
N GLU A 4 -17.10 2.07 0.57
CA GLU A 4 -17.97 2.47 1.67
C GLU A 4 -19.19 3.22 1.13
N PRO A 5 -20.36 3.07 1.76
CA PRO A 5 -21.59 3.72 1.27
C PRO A 5 -21.58 5.24 1.46
N THR A 6 -20.83 5.74 2.45
CA THR A 6 -20.77 7.17 2.78
C THR A 6 -19.33 7.68 2.79
N MET A 7 -19.16 8.97 2.47
CA MET A 7 -17.85 9.62 2.49
C MET A 7 -17.37 9.88 3.92
N PHE A 8 -18.21 10.40 4.79
CA PHE A 8 -17.81 10.85 6.12
C PHE A 8 -18.62 10.20 7.25
N SER A 9 -19.93 10.24 7.19
CA SER A 9 -20.80 9.87 8.29
C SER A 9 -20.91 8.35 8.47
N GLY A 10 -20.86 7.90 9.72
CA GLY A 10 -21.17 6.50 10.08
C GLY A 10 -20.10 5.47 9.73
N LYS A 11 -18.86 5.87 9.54
CA LYS A 11 -17.75 4.94 9.31
C LYS A 11 -16.54 5.25 10.18
N ASP A 12 -15.68 4.26 10.35
CA ASP A 12 -14.36 4.44 10.94
C ASP A 12 -13.41 5.04 9.88
N HIS A 13 -12.88 6.23 10.15
CA HIS A 13 -11.94 6.92 9.27
C HIS A 13 -10.49 6.48 9.49
N VAL A 14 -10.18 5.88 10.62
CA VAL A 14 -8.84 5.37 10.94
C VAL A 14 -8.66 3.96 10.37
N ASN A 15 -9.70 3.12 10.50
CA ASN A 15 -9.68 1.77 9.94
C ASN A 15 -10.91 1.51 9.05
N PRO A 16 -10.96 2.10 7.84
CA PRO A 16 -12.10 1.94 6.95
C PRO A 16 -12.29 0.48 6.55
N ARG A 17 -13.49 -0.05 6.82
CA ARG A 17 -13.83 -1.46 6.61
C ARG A 17 -13.62 -1.90 5.15
N ALA A 18 -13.98 -1.05 4.19
CA ALA A 18 -13.81 -1.38 2.77
C ALA A 18 -12.36 -1.56 2.37
N GLY A 19 -11.43 -0.83 2.99
CA GLY A 19 -9.98 -1.01 2.82
C GLY A 19 -9.51 -2.36 3.32
N ALA A 20 -9.84 -2.69 4.58
CA ALA A 20 -9.49 -3.97 5.18
C ALA A 20 -10.10 -5.18 4.42
N GLU A 21 -11.37 -5.08 4.01
CA GLU A 21 -12.02 -6.12 3.20
C GLU A 21 -11.38 -6.28 1.81
N ALA A 22 -10.96 -5.17 1.18
CA ALA A 22 -10.26 -5.20 -0.10
C ALA A 22 -8.90 -5.87 0.04
N ALA A 23 -8.12 -5.51 1.06
CA ALA A 23 -6.84 -6.12 1.36
C ALA A 23 -6.98 -7.63 1.63
N ALA A 24 -7.87 -8.02 2.54
CA ALA A 24 -8.11 -9.43 2.85
C ALA A 24 -8.55 -10.26 1.63
N ALA A 25 -9.34 -9.68 0.74
CA ALA A 25 -9.73 -10.35 -0.51
C ALA A 25 -8.55 -10.48 -1.46
N LEU A 26 -7.71 -9.44 -1.57
CA LEU A 26 -6.51 -9.45 -2.41
C LEU A 26 -5.50 -10.49 -1.94
N TRP A 27 -5.21 -10.53 -0.64
CA TRP A 27 -4.28 -11.50 -0.06
C TRP A 27 -4.72 -12.94 -0.32
N ARG A 28 -6.00 -13.25 -0.10
CA ARG A 28 -6.55 -14.58 -0.41
C ARG A 28 -6.41 -14.92 -1.90
N GLN A 29 -6.69 -13.98 -2.79
CA GLN A 29 -6.58 -14.18 -4.24
C GLN A 29 -5.14 -14.40 -4.70
N ALA A 30 -4.18 -13.71 -4.06
CA ALA A 30 -2.76 -13.83 -4.35
C ALA A 30 -2.07 -15.00 -3.62
N GLY A 31 -2.78 -15.71 -2.72
CA GLY A 31 -2.20 -16.78 -1.89
C GLY A 31 -1.23 -16.25 -0.83
N ILE A 32 -1.34 -14.97 -0.45
CA ILE A 32 -0.52 -14.33 0.57
C ILE A 32 -1.19 -14.55 1.94
N THR A 33 -0.48 -15.17 2.87
CA THR A 33 -0.96 -15.47 4.24
C THR A 33 -0.32 -14.60 5.30
N ASP A 34 0.86 -14.08 5.03
CA ASP A 34 1.60 -13.12 5.85
C ASP A 34 2.09 -11.98 4.95
N PRO A 35 1.32 -10.88 4.84
CA PRO A 35 1.69 -9.79 3.95
C PRO A 35 3.05 -9.19 4.26
N LEU A 36 3.41 -8.99 5.54
CA LEU A 36 4.67 -8.38 5.93
C LEU A 36 5.89 -9.24 5.53
N ALA A 37 5.75 -10.56 5.62
CA ALA A 37 6.85 -11.48 5.27
C ALA A 37 6.92 -11.81 3.77
N GLN A 38 5.84 -11.58 3.01
CA GLN A 38 5.73 -12.04 1.63
C GLN A 38 5.70 -10.94 0.57
N VAL A 39 5.47 -9.67 0.97
CA VAL A 39 5.48 -8.51 0.06
C VAL A 39 6.80 -7.78 0.20
N ASP A 40 7.51 -7.62 -0.89
CA ASP A 40 8.86 -7.02 -0.92
C ASP A 40 8.84 -5.49 -0.98
N VAL A 41 7.76 -4.89 -1.45
CA VAL A 41 7.61 -3.44 -1.58
C VAL A 41 6.14 -3.03 -1.70
N ALA A 42 5.78 -1.90 -1.11
CA ALA A 42 4.43 -1.37 -1.15
C ALA A 42 4.40 0.08 -1.66
N GLU A 43 3.73 0.30 -2.77
CA GLU A 43 3.41 1.62 -3.30
C GLU A 43 1.98 1.97 -2.91
N ILE A 44 1.83 2.71 -1.81
CA ILE A 44 0.54 3.01 -1.20
C ILE A 44 0.20 4.50 -1.31
N TYR A 45 -1.09 4.80 -1.39
CA TYR A 45 -1.57 6.17 -1.51
C TYR A 45 -1.56 6.86 -0.14
N VAL A 46 -0.49 7.62 0.14
CA VAL A 46 -0.25 8.36 1.40
C VAL A 46 -0.27 9.86 1.12
N PRO A 47 -1.44 10.53 1.16
CA PRO A 47 -1.52 11.97 0.87
C PRO A 47 -1.07 12.85 2.04
N PHE A 48 -1.04 12.32 3.25
CA PHE A 48 -0.54 12.95 4.46
C PHE A 48 0.26 11.92 5.26
N SER A 49 1.32 12.34 5.95
CA SER A 49 2.27 11.43 6.60
C SER A 49 1.63 10.41 7.56
N TRP A 50 0.60 10.80 8.30
CA TRP A 50 -0.09 9.91 9.23
C TRP A 50 -0.91 8.79 8.56
N PHE A 51 -1.18 8.87 7.25
CA PHE A 51 -1.82 7.78 6.50
C PHE A 51 -0.92 6.56 6.33
N GLU A 52 0.41 6.72 6.37
CA GLU A 52 1.31 5.57 6.26
C GLU A 52 1.04 4.53 7.35
N PRO A 53 1.19 4.84 8.65
CA PRO A 53 0.90 3.87 9.70
C PRO A 53 -0.56 3.37 9.67
N MET A 54 -1.50 4.23 9.35
CA MET A 54 -2.90 3.85 9.24
C MET A 54 -3.13 2.80 8.14
N TRP A 55 -2.52 2.97 6.97
CA TRP A 55 -2.62 1.98 5.90
C TRP A 55 -1.84 0.71 6.18
N LEU A 56 -0.69 0.77 6.85
CA LEU A 56 0.04 -0.43 7.27
C LEU A 56 -0.83 -1.36 8.13
N GLU A 57 -1.64 -0.79 9.02
CA GLU A 57 -2.61 -1.53 9.82
C GLU A 57 -3.81 -2.01 8.99
N ASN A 58 -4.43 -1.12 8.22
CA ASN A 58 -5.63 -1.42 7.43
C ASN A 58 -5.36 -2.49 6.36
N LEU A 59 -4.15 -2.52 5.81
CA LEU A 59 -3.70 -3.48 4.80
C LEU A 59 -3.22 -4.81 5.41
N GLY A 60 -3.06 -4.88 6.73
CA GLY A 60 -2.66 -6.09 7.44
C GLY A 60 -1.14 -6.33 7.50
N PHE A 61 -0.33 -5.29 7.29
CA PHE A 61 1.12 -5.34 7.52
C PHE A 61 1.49 -5.20 9.00
N ALA A 62 0.62 -4.59 9.79
CA ALA A 62 0.77 -4.42 11.23
C ALA A 62 -0.54 -4.64 11.95
N GLU A 63 -0.45 -5.01 13.23
CA GLU A 63 -1.60 -5.09 14.13
C GLU A 63 -2.18 -3.68 14.39
N PRO A 64 -3.47 -3.57 14.72
CA PRO A 64 -4.10 -2.30 15.05
C PRO A 64 -3.34 -1.52 16.14
N GLY A 65 -3.04 -0.26 15.89
CA GLY A 65 -2.28 0.62 16.76
C GLY A 65 -0.76 0.39 16.74
N GLN A 66 -0.23 -0.44 15.83
CA GLN A 66 1.21 -0.77 15.77
C GLN A 66 1.90 -0.33 14.47
N GLY A 67 1.16 0.18 13.49
CA GLY A 67 1.72 0.55 12.17
C GLY A 67 2.87 1.55 12.24
N TRP A 68 2.80 2.51 13.17
CA TRP A 68 3.85 3.51 13.39
C TRP A 68 5.19 2.91 13.81
N ARG A 69 5.19 1.71 14.41
CA ARG A 69 6.43 1.05 14.86
C ARG A 69 7.30 0.58 13.70
N LEU A 70 6.69 0.18 12.59
CA LEU A 70 7.44 -0.16 11.38
C LEU A 70 8.18 1.06 10.83
N THR A 71 7.52 2.21 10.81
CA THR A 71 8.13 3.46 10.38
C THR A 71 9.24 3.91 11.33
N GLU A 72 8.99 3.88 12.66
CA GLU A 72 9.97 4.26 13.68
C GLU A 72 11.23 3.37 13.65
N ALA A 73 11.04 2.07 13.43
CA ALA A 73 12.14 1.11 13.33
C ALA A 73 12.92 1.20 11.99
N GLY A 74 12.45 2.03 11.04
CA GLY A 74 13.07 2.15 9.72
C GLY A 74 12.72 1.01 8.76
N GLU A 75 11.76 0.15 9.12
CA GLU A 75 11.36 -1.01 8.30
C GLU A 75 10.63 -0.61 7.01
N THR A 76 10.12 0.62 6.94
CA THR A 76 9.49 1.18 5.73
C THR A 76 10.47 1.87 4.77
N GLN A 77 11.76 1.95 5.12
CA GLN A 77 12.81 2.50 4.26
C GLN A 77 13.32 1.47 3.25
N ILE A 78 13.98 1.93 2.20
CA ILE A 78 14.70 1.03 1.28
C ILE A 78 15.76 0.26 2.08
N GLY A 79 15.66 -1.08 2.06
CA GLY A 79 16.50 -1.97 2.86
C GLY A 79 15.86 -2.46 4.17
N GLY A 80 14.73 -1.92 4.57
CA GLY A 80 13.91 -2.46 5.65
C GLY A 80 13.05 -3.66 5.20
N ALA A 81 12.25 -4.18 6.12
CA ALA A 81 11.42 -5.37 5.86
C ALA A 81 10.31 -5.12 4.82
N LEU A 82 9.76 -3.90 4.78
CA LEU A 82 8.72 -3.51 3.82
C LEU A 82 8.96 -2.07 3.34
N PRO A 83 9.81 -1.84 2.34
CA PRO A 83 9.96 -0.52 1.74
C PRO A 83 8.62 0.04 1.26
N VAL A 84 8.24 1.20 1.77
CA VAL A 84 6.98 1.89 1.46
C VAL A 84 7.26 3.12 0.62
N ASN A 85 6.60 3.22 -0.53
CA ASN A 85 6.73 4.35 -1.44
C ASN A 85 8.17 4.74 -1.77
N PRO A 86 9.04 3.79 -2.17
CA PRO A 86 10.42 4.13 -2.57
C PRO A 86 10.45 5.13 -3.73
N SER A 87 9.38 5.23 -4.52
CA SER A 87 9.20 6.25 -5.57
C SER A 87 9.04 7.69 -5.04
N GLY A 88 8.90 7.88 -3.72
CA GLY A 88 8.50 9.13 -3.08
C GLY A 88 6.99 9.30 -2.91
N GLY A 89 6.20 8.44 -3.55
CA GLY A 89 4.75 8.40 -3.39
C GLY A 89 4.04 9.69 -3.74
N VAL A 90 2.82 9.83 -3.24
CA VAL A 90 2.00 11.04 -3.48
C VAL A 90 2.43 12.25 -2.65
N LEU A 91 3.29 12.07 -1.66
CA LEU A 91 3.89 13.20 -0.94
C LEU A 91 4.87 13.97 -1.81
N CYS A 92 5.51 13.32 -2.78
CA CYS A 92 6.40 13.96 -3.75
C CYS A 92 5.65 14.46 -4.99
N SER A 93 4.63 13.74 -5.45
CA SER A 93 3.87 14.10 -6.65
C SER A 93 2.47 13.49 -6.59
N ASN A 94 1.44 14.34 -6.57
CA ASN A 94 0.04 13.91 -6.45
C ASN A 94 -0.83 14.47 -7.59
N PRO A 95 -0.77 13.91 -8.80
CA PRO A 95 -1.68 14.29 -9.89
C PRO A 95 -3.08 13.67 -9.71
N ILE A 96 -3.66 13.77 -8.57
CA ILE A 96 -4.91 13.23 -7.99
C ILE A 96 -5.60 12.13 -8.81
N GLY A 97 -6.08 12.42 -10.02
CA GLY A 97 -6.78 11.45 -10.87
C GLY A 97 -5.92 10.32 -11.41
N ALA A 98 -4.59 10.50 -11.48
CA ALA A 98 -3.65 9.50 -11.96
C ALA A 98 -2.84 8.83 -10.82
N SER A 99 -2.91 9.35 -9.59
CA SER A 99 -2.03 8.91 -8.50
C SER A 99 -2.19 7.43 -8.16
N GLY A 100 -3.41 6.87 -8.25
CA GLY A 100 -3.63 5.44 -8.06
C GLY A 100 -2.97 4.59 -9.14
N LEU A 101 -3.06 5.02 -10.42
CA LEU A 101 -2.40 4.32 -11.52
C LEU A 101 -0.87 4.42 -11.41
N LEU A 102 -0.34 5.54 -10.91
CA LEU A 102 1.09 5.65 -10.64
C LEU A 102 1.56 4.66 -9.57
N ARG A 103 0.77 4.43 -8.51
CA ARG A 103 1.11 3.38 -7.51
C ARG A 103 1.18 2.00 -8.15
N PHE A 104 0.27 1.68 -9.07
CA PHE A 104 0.34 0.45 -9.85
C PHE A 104 1.60 0.40 -10.74
N ALA A 105 1.89 1.48 -11.47
CA ALA A 105 3.04 1.55 -12.37
C ALA A 105 4.37 1.41 -11.62
N GLU A 106 4.52 2.11 -10.48
CA GLU A 106 5.73 2.02 -9.65
C GLU A 106 5.90 0.62 -9.05
N ALA A 107 4.83 0.00 -8.55
CA ALA A 107 4.87 -1.40 -8.11
C ALA A 107 5.32 -2.35 -9.24
N ALA A 108 4.82 -2.15 -10.46
CA ALA A 108 5.23 -2.93 -11.62
C ALA A 108 6.69 -2.69 -11.98
N LEU A 109 7.17 -1.44 -11.97
CA LEU A 109 8.59 -1.12 -12.23
C LEU A 109 9.52 -1.81 -11.22
N GLN A 110 9.13 -1.89 -9.95
CA GLN A 110 9.89 -2.57 -8.91
C GLN A 110 10.09 -4.05 -9.25
N VAL A 111 9.02 -4.79 -9.53
CA VAL A 111 9.12 -6.24 -9.85
C VAL A 111 9.76 -6.52 -11.21
N MET A 112 9.76 -5.54 -12.11
CA MET A 112 10.47 -5.60 -13.40
C MET A 112 11.97 -5.28 -13.28
N GLY A 113 12.46 -4.83 -12.13
CA GLY A 113 13.83 -4.36 -11.96
C GLY A 113 14.12 -3.04 -12.70
N LYS A 114 13.10 -2.21 -12.94
CA LYS A 114 13.17 -0.99 -13.76
C LYS A 114 12.87 0.29 -12.99
N ALA A 115 12.85 0.25 -11.67
CA ALA A 115 12.56 1.43 -10.84
C ALA A 115 13.74 2.41 -10.71
N GLY A 116 14.89 2.16 -11.36
CA GLY A 116 16.00 3.10 -11.38
C GLY A 116 16.64 3.32 -10.02
N ALA A 117 16.82 4.59 -9.63
CA ALA A 117 17.53 4.94 -8.39
C ALA A 117 16.80 4.53 -7.10
N HIS A 118 15.49 4.27 -7.17
CA HIS A 118 14.69 3.84 -6.03
C HIS A 118 14.31 2.35 -6.09
N GLN A 119 15.07 1.57 -6.87
CA GLN A 119 14.84 0.13 -6.98
C GLN A 119 15.09 -0.58 -5.65
N VAL A 120 14.13 -1.33 -5.17
CA VAL A 120 14.27 -2.28 -4.07
C VAL A 120 14.94 -3.54 -4.61
N THR A 121 16.12 -3.85 -4.09
CA THR A 121 16.89 -5.00 -4.57
C THR A 121 16.17 -6.31 -4.32
N GLY A 122 15.98 -7.10 -5.35
CA GLY A 122 15.38 -8.42 -5.25
C GLY A 122 13.85 -8.42 -5.17
N ALA A 123 13.18 -7.27 -5.31
CA ALA A 123 11.72 -7.18 -5.28
C ALA A 123 11.08 -8.08 -6.35
N ARG A 124 10.24 -8.99 -5.91
CA ARG A 124 9.50 -9.95 -6.74
C ARG A 124 7.99 -9.85 -6.57
N ILE A 125 7.52 -9.39 -5.40
CA ILE A 125 6.09 -9.20 -5.09
C ILE A 125 5.91 -7.77 -4.59
N ALA A 126 5.06 -7.01 -5.26
CA ALA A 126 4.78 -5.63 -4.94
C ALA A 126 3.28 -5.39 -4.75
N LEU A 127 2.93 -4.58 -3.76
CA LEU A 127 1.59 -4.03 -3.60
C LEU A 127 1.48 -2.67 -4.26
N GLY A 128 0.44 -2.46 -5.07
CA GLY A 128 -0.07 -1.14 -5.44
C GLY A 128 -1.40 -0.87 -4.75
N HIS A 129 -1.56 0.29 -4.10
CA HIS A 129 -2.77 0.66 -3.38
C HIS A 129 -3.22 2.07 -3.74
N ALA A 130 -4.52 2.20 -3.97
CA ALA A 130 -5.17 3.47 -4.20
C ALA A 130 -6.47 3.58 -3.40
N TYR A 131 -6.77 4.79 -2.93
CA TYR A 131 -8.06 5.11 -2.35
C TYR A 131 -8.57 6.45 -2.86
N GLY A 132 -9.86 6.71 -2.67
CA GLY A 132 -10.49 7.97 -3.04
C GLY A 132 -11.76 8.25 -2.23
N GLY A 133 -12.31 9.45 -2.42
CA GLY A 133 -13.57 9.82 -1.80
C GLY A 133 -13.54 9.80 -0.27
N GLY A 134 -12.50 10.35 0.38
CA GLY A 134 -12.39 10.32 1.84
C GLY A 134 -12.41 8.89 2.41
N SER A 135 -11.58 8.01 1.89
CA SER A 135 -11.54 6.58 2.22
C SER A 135 -12.84 5.84 1.90
N GLN A 136 -13.47 6.21 0.78
CA GLN A 136 -14.71 5.59 0.32
C GLN A 136 -14.47 4.48 -0.71
N TYR A 137 -13.50 4.66 -1.61
CA TYR A 137 -13.20 3.74 -2.70
C TYR A 137 -11.79 3.18 -2.55
N PHE A 138 -11.65 1.86 -2.67
CA PHE A 138 -10.36 1.19 -2.57
C PHE A 138 -10.10 0.30 -3.78
N SER A 139 -8.94 0.47 -4.41
CA SER A 139 -8.41 -0.41 -5.45
C SER A 139 -6.99 -0.80 -5.10
N MET A 140 -6.70 -2.09 -5.22
CA MET A 140 -5.41 -2.65 -4.85
C MET A 140 -4.99 -3.73 -5.85
N TRP A 141 -3.68 -3.91 -6.01
CA TRP A 141 -3.09 -4.88 -6.92
C TRP A 141 -1.88 -5.52 -6.27
N VAL A 142 -1.75 -6.83 -6.38
CA VAL A 142 -0.48 -7.53 -6.21
C VAL A 142 0.11 -7.71 -7.60
N VAL A 143 1.35 -7.30 -7.78
CA VAL A 143 2.15 -7.49 -8.99
C VAL A 143 3.31 -8.40 -8.64
N ALA A 144 3.53 -9.45 -9.43
CA ALA A 144 4.62 -10.40 -9.21
C ALA A 144 5.48 -10.55 -10.46
N ALA A 145 6.76 -10.84 -10.27
CA ALA A 145 7.71 -11.08 -11.36
C ALA A 145 7.43 -12.36 -12.15
N THR A 146 6.81 -13.34 -11.48
CA THR A 146 6.34 -14.61 -12.07
C THR A 146 5.04 -15.01 -11.36
N PRO A 147 4.11 -15.68 -12.07
CA PRO A 147 2.90 -16.18 -11.43
C PRO A 147 3.20 -17.24 -10.38
#